data_245700cbad2627203ca3ca98f71b8f33
#
_entry.id   245700cbad2627203ca3ca98f71b8f33
#
_cell.length_a   1.000
_cell.length_b   1.000
_cell.length_c   1.000
_cell.angle_alpha   90.00
_cell.angle_beta   90.00
_cell.angle_gamma   90.00
#
_symmetry.space_group_name_H-M   'P 1'
#
loop_
_entity.id
_entity.type
_entity.pdbx_description
1 polymer ?
#
loop_
_entity_poly.entity_id
_entity_poly.type
_entity_poly.pdbx_seq_one_letter_code
_entity_poly.pdbx_strand_id
1 'polypeptide(L)'
;EGALCGFHAESNAIADFMKQNLLDEGKQDWEFFNKAKPNACEAEAVNRILTFSELLDVPVYFYHLSTKEAVEMVRQAKKRGVKVLAETCGHYLMLTDEKNKGEDGINYLMSPPLRSEEDRIAMWEGLKDGTLSLVTSDNEVFSRKIKEQNLKEDALTNGKIPDFSVPVNGIPGLEERFGLLMIGVNHG
;
A
#
# COMPACT_ATOMS: atom_id res chain seq x y z
N GLU A 1 17.98 15.82 -17.14
CA GLU A 1 17.05 16.95 -17.45
C GLU A 1 16.26 17.43 -16.21
N GLY A 2 16.55 16.95 -15.00
CA GLY A 2 16.00 17.44 -13.73
C GLY A 2 14.58 16.96 -13.40
N ALA A 3 14.06 15.95 -14.08
CA ALA A 3 12.76 15.37 -13.76
C ALA A 3 12.83 14.51 -12.47
N LEU A 4 11.80 14.58 -11.64
CA LEU A 4 11.61 13.69 -10.49
C LEU A 4 10.74 12.50 -10.92
N CYS A 5 11.31 11.29 -10.83
CA CYS A 5 10.57 10.07 -11.14
C CYS A 5 9.81 9.57 -9.92
N GLY A 6 8.49 9.39 -10.05
CA GLY A 6 7.62 8.83 -9.02
C GLY A 6 7.33 7.34 -9.26
N PHE A 7 7.25 6.56 -8.20
CA PHE A 7 7.10 5.10 -8.26
C PHE A 7 6.03 4.59 -7.31
N HIS A 8 5.08 3.83 -7.85
CA HIS A 8 4.38 2.80 -7.11
C HIS A 8 5.36 1.62 -6.98
N ALA A 9 5.77 1.27 -5.78
CA ALA A 9 6.87 0.33 -5.55
C ALA A 9 6.39 -0.97 -4.92
N GLU A 10 5.84 -1.87 -5.72
CA GLU A 10 5.50 -3.25 -5.34
C GLU A 10 6.11 -4.25 -6.34
N SER A 11 6.67 -5.36 -5.83
CA SER A 11 7.19 -6.46 -6.64
C SER A 11 6.05 -7.36 -7.11
N ASN A 12 5.70 -7.26 -8.39
CA ASN A 12 4.63 -8.06 -8.99
C ASN A 12 4.95 -9.56 -8.94
N ALA A 13 6.22 -9.93 -9.12
CA ALA A 13 6.63 -11.33 -9.08
C ALA A 13 6.38 -11.99 -7.71
N ILE A 14 6.64 -11.26 -6.61
CA ILE A 14 6.34 -11.75 -5.26
C ILE A 14 4.82 -11.82 -5.06
N ALA A 15 4.09 -10.79 -5.46
CA ALA A 15 2.64 -10.73 -5.30
C ALA A 15 1.95 -11.87 -6.06
N ASP A 16 2.32 -12.11 -7.31
CA ASP A 16 1.72 -13.18 -8.12
C ASP A 16 2.06 -14.57 -7.57
N PHE A 17 3.29 -14.79 -7.12
CA PHE A 17 3.69 -16.06 -6.48
C PHE A 17 2.88 -16.32 -5.20
N MET A 18 2.78 -15.32 -4.32
CA MET A 18 2.05 -15.45 -3.06
C MET A 18 0.54 -15.62 -3.29
N LYS A 19 -0.02 -14.86 -4.23
CA LYS A 19 -1.42 -15.01 -4.65
C LYS A 19 -1.71 -16.44 -5.11
N GLN A 20 -0.90 -16.98 -6.01
CA GLN A 20 -1.12 -18.33 -6.54
C GLN A 20 -1.06 -19.38 -5.42
N ASN A 21 -0.07 -19.30 -4.53
CA ASN A 21 0.02 -20.23 -3.41
C ASN A 21 -1.22 -20.19 -2.51
N LEU A 22 -1.74 -19.00 -2.19
CA LEU A 22 -2.95 -18.86 -1.38
C LEU A 22 -4.17 -19.46 -2.08
N LEU A 23 -4.33 -19.21 -3.37
CA LEU A 23 -5.45 -19.77 -4.15
C LEU A 23 -5.36 -21.30 -4.27
N ASP A 24 -4.17 -21.86 -4.45
CA ASP A 24 -3.93 -23.30 -4.48
C ASP A 24 -4.25 -23.97 -3.12
N GLU A 25 -4.11 -23.22 -2.01
CA GLU A 25 -4.52 -23.63 -0.67
C GLU A 25 -6.03 -23.42 -0.39
N GLY A 26 -6.81 -22.92 -1.34
CA GLY A 26 -8.23 -22.62 -1.19
C GLY A 26 -8.54 -21.36 -0.37
N LYS A 27 -7.56 -20.50 -0.16
CA LYS A 27 -7.69 -19.24 0.59
C LYS A 27 -8.15 -18.13 -0.35
N GLN A 28 -9.44 -17.79 -0.33
CA GLN A 28 -10.09 -16.88 -1.29
C GLN A 28 -10.69 -15.63 -0.65
N ASP A 29 -10.82 -15.59 0.69
CA ASP A 29 -11.45 -14.50 1.42
C ASP A 29 -10.61 -13.21 1.41
N TRP A 30 -11.25 -12.08 1.63
CA TRP A 30 -10.62 -10.74 1.61
C TRP A 30 -9.46 -10.58 2.58
N GLU A 31 -9.49 -11.29 3.70
CA GLU A 31 -8.41 -11.28 4.69
C GLU A 31 -7.06 -11.82 4.17
N PHE A 32 -7.07 -12.54 3.03
CA PHE A 32 -5.84 -13.04 2.40
C PHE A 32 -5.23 -12.04 1.41
N PHE A 33 -5.90 -10.95 1.10
CA PHE A 33 -5.40 -9.95 0.16
C PHE A 33 -4.04 -9.37 0.56
N ASN A 34 -3.89 -8.98 1.82
CA ASN A 34 -2.62 -8.48 2.34
C ASN A 34 -1.52 -9.56 2.41
N LYS A 35 -1.91 -10.83 2.60
CA LYS A 35 -0.97 -11.97 2.58
C LYS A 35 -0.48 -12.29 1.16
N ALA A 36 -1.30 -12.01 0.15
CA ALA A 36 -0.88 -12.09 -1.26
C ALA A 36 0.11 -10.98 -1.64
N LYS A 37 0.10 -9.88 -0.90
CA LYS A 37 1.00 -8.75 -1.07
C LYS A 37 1.76 -8.46 0.23
N PRO A 38 2.63 -9.38 0.72
CA PRO A 38 3.36 -9.19 1.96
C PRO A 38 4.27 -7.95 1.90
N ASN A 39 4.70 -7.47 3.06
CA ASN A 39 5.62 -6.32 3.17
C ASN A 39 6.84 -6.46 2.25
N ALA A 40 7.30 -7.69 2.01
CA ALA A 40 8.40 -7.97 1.10
C ALA A 40 8.17 -7.47 -0.34
N CYS A 41 6.91 -7.37 -0.80
CA CYS A 41 6.60 -6.81 -2.13
C CYS A 41 7.04 -5.35 -2.24
N GLU A 42 6.72 -4.54 -1.23
CA GLU A 42 7.08 -3.13 -1.19
C GLU A 42 8.57 -2.96 -0.87
N ALA A 43 9.06 -3.66 0.14
CA ALA A 43 10.44 -3.57 0.58
C ALA A 43 11.46 -3.89 -0.54
N GLU A 44 11.24 -4.98 -1.29
CA GLU A 44 12.12 -5.36 -2.42
C GLU A 44 12.13 -4.26 -3.50
N ALA A 45 10.96 -3.79 -3.91
CA ALA A 45 10.85 -2.78 -4.96
C ALA A 45 11.47 -1.44 -4.53
N VAL A 46 11.21 -1.00 -3.29
CA VAL A 46 11.81 0.22 -2.72
C VAL A 46 13.33 0.11 -2.68
N ASN A 47 13.88 -1.00 -2.16
CA ASN A 47 15.32 -1.22 -2.09
C ASN A 47 15.98 -1.18 -3.47
N ARG A 48 15.38 -1.82 -4.46
CA ARG A 48 15.85 -1.85 -5.84
C ARG A 48 15.90 -0.46 -6.45
N ILE A 49 14.83 0.34 -6.29
CA ILE A 49 14.77 1.72 -6.81
C ILE A 49 15.78 2.62 -6.11
N LEU A 50 15.93 2.52 -4.77
CA LEU A 50 16.94 3.25 -4.02
C LEU A 50 18.36 2.92 -4.47
N THR A 51 18.64 1.65 -4.78
CA THR A 51 19.94 1.23 -5.32
C THR A 51 20.24 1.92 -6.66
N PHE A 52 19.27 2.01 -7.57
CA PHE A 52 19.46 2.74 -8.83
C PHE A 52 19.58 4.24 -8.62
N SER A 53 18.78 4.82 -7.72
CA SER A 53 18.87 6.25 -7.37
C SER A 53 20.26 6.61 -6.88
N GLU A 54 20.81 5.82 -5.96
CA GLU A 54 22.15 6.01 -5.40
C GLU A 54 23.25 5.83 -6.45
N LEU A 55 23.18 4.77 -7.27
CA LEU A 55 24.14 4.49 -8.32
C LEU A 55 24.20 5.56 -9.42
N LEU A 56 23.04 6.11 -9.78
CA LEU A 56 22.90 7.07 -10.87
C LEU A 56 22.88 8.53 -10.42
N ASP A 57 22.91 8.78 -9.10
CA ASP A 57 22.73 10.11 -8.46
C ASP A 57 21.48 10.85 -8.96
N VAL A 58 20.36 10.14 -9.12
CA VAL A 58 19.09 10.71 -9.58
C VAL A 58 18.06 10.75 -8.46
N PRO A 59 17.26 11.83 -8.33
CA PRO A 59 16.22 11.91 -7.32
C PRO A 59 15.05 10.97 -7.66
N VAL A 60 14.46 10.38 -6.62
CA VAL A 60 13.30 9.50 -6.73
C VAL A 60 12.21 9.89 -5.74
N TYR A 61 10.97 9.55 -6.09
CA TYR A 61 9.80 9.78 -5.26
C TYR A 61 8.98 8.49 -5.13
N PHE A 62 8.70 8.08 -3.90
CA PHE A 62 7.84 6.94 -3.61
C PHE A 62 6.45 7.40 -3.26
N TYR A 63 5.46 6.93 -4.00
CA TYR A 63 4.04 7.06 -3.67
C TYR A 63 3.67 6.13 -2.52
N HIS A 64 2.70 6.53 -1.71
CA HIS A 64 1.88 5.72 -0.80
C HIS A 64 2.60 4.58 -0.06
N LEU A 65 3.78 4.80 0.52
CA LEU A 65 4.47 3.78 1.33
C LEU A 65 3.60 3.33 2.50
N SER A 66 3.63 2.03 2.75
CA SER A 66 2.73 1.37 3.70
C SER A 66 3.44 0.48 4.73
N THR A 67 4.72 0.13 4.53
CA THR A 67 5.44 -0.86 5.34
C THR A 67 6.59 -0.26 6.15
N LYS A 68 6.79 -0.79 7.36
CA LYS A 68 7.91 -0.38 8.24
C LYS A 68 9.28 -0.61 7.60
N GLU A 69 9.41 -1.68 6.83
CA GLU A 69 10.65 -2.01 6.12
C GLU A 69 10.97 -0.94 5.06
N ALA A 70 9.98 -0.49 4.28
CA ALA A 70 10.17 0.55 3.28
C ALA A 70 10.55 1.89 3.93
N VAL A 71 9.89 2.27 5.03
CA VAL A 71 10.25 3.49 5.78
C VAL A 71 11.69 3.42 6.26
N GLU A 72 12.12 2.28 6.84
CA GLU A 72 13.50 2.13 7.30
C GLU A 72 14.51 2.21 6.15
N MET A 73 14.21 1.60 5.00
CA MET A 73 15.06 1.69 3.81
C MET A 73 15.21 3.13 3.32
N VAL A 74 14.12 3.89 3.27
CA VAL A 74 14.15 5.33 2.92
C VAL A 74 14.95 6.13 3.94
N ARG A 75 14.76 5.85 5.24
CA ARG A 75 15.53 6.50 6.33
C ARG A 75 17.04 6.28 6.18
N GLN A 76 17.45 5.05 5.93
CA GLN A 76 18.85 4.71 5.71
C GLN A 76 19.41 5.33 4.43
N ALA A 77 18.63 5.36 3.34
CA ALA A 77 19.03 6.00 2.10
C ALA A 77 19.24 7.52 2.29
N LYS A 78 18.34 8.21 2.99
CA LYS A 78 18.49 9.63 3.34
C LYS A 78 19.77 9.88 4.15
N LYS A 79 20.08 9.02 5.13
CA LYS A 79 21.33 9.12 5.91
C LYS A 79 22.59 8.96 5.05
N ARG A 80 22.54 8.21 3.96
CA ARG A 80 23.62 8.08 2.98
C ARG A 80 23.66 9.22 1.95
N GLY A 81 22.71 10.15 1.99
CA GLY A 81 22.64 11.29 1.08
C GLY A 81 21.87 11.03 -0.22
N VAL A 82 21.15 9.91 -0.32
CA VAL A 82 20.29 9.63 -1.49
C VAL A 82 19.15 10.66 -1.54
N LYS A 83 18.92 11.22 -2.73
CA LYS A 83 17.89 12.23 -2.99
C LYS A 83 16.52 11.56 -3.12
N VAL A 84 15.87 11.27 -2.01
CA VAL A 84 14.59 10.56 -1.96
C VAL A 84 13.52 11.37 -1.25
N LEU A 85 12.35 11.46 -1.88
CA LEU A 85 11.09 11.88 -1.28
C LEU A 85 10.18 10.66 -1.16
N ALA A 86 9.37 10.62 -0.12
CA ALA A 86 8.41 9.55 0.09
C ALA A 86 7.16 10.09 0.78
N GLU A 87 6.02 9.52 0.43
CA GLU A 87 4.73 9.80 1.06
C GLU A 87 4.10 8.54 1.64
N THR A 88 3.16 8.75 2.53
CA THR A 88 2.17 7.75 2.94
C THR A 88 0.78 8.32 2.75
N CYS A 89 -0.25 7.51 3.02
CA CYS A 89 -1.64 7.95 2.89
C CYS A 89 -2.36 7.94 4.24
N GLY A 90 -3.44 8.75 4.32
CA GLY A 90 -4.24 8.85 5.54
C GLY A 90 -4.76 7.50 6.04
N HIS A 91 -5.14 6.59 5.14
CA HIS A 91 -5.63 5.27 5.50
C HIS A 91 -4.56 4.37 6.14
N TYR A 92 -3.27 4.45 5.75
CA TYR A 92 -2.18 3.70 6.42
C TYR A 92 -1.83 4.25 7.79
N LEU A 93 -2.22 5.48 8.10
CA LEU A 93 -2.05 6.08 9.42
C LEU A 93 -3.17 5.69 10.40
N MET A 94 -4.36 5.34 9.87
CA MET A 94 -5.57 5.17 10.67
C MET A 94 -6.13 3.75 10.71
N LEU A 95 -5.85 2.95 9.68
CA LEU A 95 -6.44 1.63 9.50
C LEU A 95 -5.36 0.54 9.50
N THR A 96 -5.77 -0.68 9.86
CA THR A 96 -4.94 -1.88 9.77
C THR A 96 -5.61 -2.95 8.93
N ASP A 97 -4.90 -4.01 8.62
CA ASP A 97 -5.36 -5.18 7.88
C ASP A 97 -6.52 -5.94 8.56
N GLU A 98 -6.80 -5.65 9.84
CA GLU A 98 -8.00 -6.14 10.53
C GLU A 98 -9.29 -5.74 9.78
N LYS A 99 -9.26 -4.64 9.03
CA LYS A 99 -10.39 -4.19 8.21
C LYS A 99 -10.69 -5.08 7.01
N ASN A 100 -9.73 -5.91 6.58
CA ASN A 100 -9.97 -6.87 5.50
C ASN A 100 -10.73 -8.13 5.95
N LYS A 101 -11.02 -8.29 7.24
CA LYS A 101 -11.76 -9.43 7.76
C LYS A 101 -13.28 -9.26 7.59
N GLY A 102 -13.96 -10.40 7.40
CA GLY A 102 -15.41 -10.46 7.31
C GLY A 102 -15.99 -9.89 6.01
N GLU A 103 -17.32 -9.79 5.97
CA GLU A 103 -18.07 -9.41 4.77
C GLU A 103 -17.73 -8.02 4.23
N ASP A 104 -17.43 -7.07 5.13
CA ASP A 104 -17.10 -5.70 4.75
C ASP A 104 -15.64 -5.53 4.28
N GLY A 105 -14.80 -6.55 4.39
CA GLY A 105 -13.41 -6.52 3.99
C GLY A 105 -13.18 -6.11 2.55
N ILE A 106 -14.11 -6.42 1.65
CA ILE A 106 -14.08 -5.99 0.25
C ILE A 106 -13.98 -4.47 0.08
N ASN A 107 -14.54 -3.69 1.01
CA ASN A 107 -14.51 -2.22 0.94
C ASN A 107 -13.09 -1.66 1.14
N TYR A 108 -12.19 -2.42 1.77
CA TYR A 108 -10.84 -2.01 2.15
C TYR A 108 -9.74 -2.59 1.25
N LEU A 109 -10.11 -3.20 0.13
CA LEU A 109 -9.14 -3.69 -0.86
C LEU A 109 -8.53 -2.51 -1.62
N MET A 110 -7.21 -2.37 -1.50
CA MET A 110 -6.39 -1.32 -2.15
C MET A 110 -4.96 -1.80 -2.35
N SER A 111 -4.21 -1.17 -3.23
CA SER A 111 -2.79 -1.49 -3.48
C SER A 111 -1.90 -0.26 -3.35
N PRO A 112 -0.95 -0.29 -2.41
CA PRO A 112 -0.61 -1.35 -1.45
C PRO A 112 -1.74 -1.65 -0.45
N PRO A 113 -1.81 -2.89 0.09
CA PRO A 113 -2.86 -3.24 1.05
C PRO A 113 -2.66 -2.56 2.41
N LEU A 114 -3.71 -2.55 3.23
CA LEU A 114 -3.59 -2.21 4.66
C LEU A 114 -2.62 -3.18 5.33
N ARG A 115 -1.89 -2.69 6.32
CA ARG A 115 -0.81 -3.40 6.99
C ARG A 115 -1.12 -3.63 8.47
N SER A 116 -0.16 -4.24 9.16
CA SER A 116 -0.22 -4.46 10.59
C SER A 116 -0.22 -3.16 11.41
N GLU A 117 -0.54 -3.28 12.69
CA GLU A 117 -0.42 -2.15 13.63
C GLU A 117 1.02 -1.64 13.75
N GLU A 118 2.03 -2.51 13.67
CA GLU A 118 3.43 -2.11 13.68
C GLU A 118 3.81 -1.26 12.47
N ASP A 119 3.28 -1.59 11.29
CA ASP A 119 3.47 -0.79 10.07
C ASP A 119 2.79 0.57 10.22
N ARG A 120 1.56 0.61 10.76
CA ARG A 120 0.84 1.85 11.01
C ARG A 120 1.63 2.79 11.93
N ILE A 121 2.19 2.26 13.01
CA ILE A 121 3.04 3.02 13.94
C ILE A 121 4.28 3.55 13.20
N ALA A 122 4.92 2.72 12.37
CA ALA A 122 6.11 3.12 11.61
C ALA A 122 5.83 4.27 10.62
N MET A 123 4.61 4.36 10.05
CA MET A 123 4.21 5.49 9.22
C MET A 123 4.20 6.79 10.02
N TRP A 124 3.61 6.80 11.23
CA TRP A 124 3.61 7.97 12.11
C TRP A 124 5.02 8.39 12.52
N GLU A 125 5.87 7.44 12.90
CA GLU A 125 7.27 7.70 13.24
C GLU A 125 8.07 8.24 12.04
N GLY A 126 7.79 7.72 10.84
CA GLY A 126 8.40 8.20 9.60
C GLY A 126 8.02 9.64 9.25
N LEU A 127 6.79 10.07 9.55
CA LEU A 127 6.37 11.47 9.42
C LEU A 127 7.05 12.35 10.47
N LYS A 128 7.10 11.90 11.72
CA LYS A 128 7.68 12.63 12.84
C LYS A 128 9.16 12.90 12.68
N ASP A 129 9.93 11.96 12.17
CA ASP A 129 11.37 12.11 11.96
C ASP A 129 11.76 12.68 10.58
N GLY A 130 10.77 12.97 9.71
CA GLY A 130 10.98 13.52 8.38
C GLY A 130 11.44 12.50 7.32
N THR A 131 11.40 11.21 7.63
CA THR A 131 11.62 10.13 6.65
C THR A 131 10.54 10.16 5.57
N LEU A 132 9.28 10.27 5.99
CA LEU A 132 8.16 10.56 5.10
C LEU A 132 7.95 12.07 5.01
N SER A 133 7.80 12.59 3.80
CA SER A 133 7.80 14.02 3.53
C SER A 133 6.39 14.61 3.49
N LEU A 134 5.37 13.81 3.22
CA LEU A 134 3.98 14.26 3.08
C LEU A 134 2.98 13.12 3.22
N VAL A 135 1.71 13.50 3.38
CA VAL A 135 0.56 12.59 3.40
C VAL A 135 -0.38 12.93 2.25
N THR A 136 -0.68 11.93 1.44
CA THR A 136 -1.60 12.05 0.30
C THR A 136 -2.89 11.27 0.55
N SER A 137 -3.81 11.32 -0.41
CA SER A 137 -5.08 10.58 -0.29
C SER A 137 -5.07 9.25 -1.04
N ASP A 138 -4.32 9.18 -2.13
CA ASP A 138 -4.45 8.09 -3.12
C ASP A 138 -5.92 7.75 -3.40
N ASN A 139 -6.71 8.80 -3.71
CA ASN A 139 -8.17 8.73 -3.73
C ASN A 139 -8.67 8.01 -4.97
N GLU A 140 -8.97 6.73 -4.83
CA GLU A 140 -9.57 5.85 -5.84
C GLU A 140 -10.97 5.39 -5.38
N VAL A 141 -12.02 6.05 -5.88
CA VAL A 141 -13.38 5.86 -5.39
C VAL A 141 -14.11 4.73 -6.12
N PHE A 142 -13.97 3.53 -5.60
CA PHE A 142 -14.78 2.38 -6.02
C PHE A 142 -15.80 2.02 -4.95
N SER A 143 -17.09 2.25 -5.25
CA SER A 143 -18.17 1.86 -4.36
C SER A 143 -18.23 0.33 -4.20
N ARG A 144 -18.76 -0.14 -3.07
CA ARG A 144 -19.04 -1.58 -2.85
C ARG A 144 -19.79 -2.19 -4.03
N LYS A 145 -20.78 -1.49 -4.59
CA LYS A 145 -21.55 -1.94 -5.75
C LYS A 145 -20.67 -2.25 -6.96
N ILE A 146 -19.67 -1.42 -7.24
CA ILE A 146 -18.72 -1.64 -8.35
C ILE A 146 -17.86 -2.87 -8.06
N LYS A 147 -17.32 -2.99 -6.85
CA LYS A 147 -16.50 -4.14 -6.45
C LYS A 147 -17.30 -5.45 -6.53
N GLU A 148 -18.55 -5.47 -6.08
CA GLU A 148 -19.45 -6.63 -6.19
C GLU A 148 -19.85 -6.93 -7.64
N GLN A 149 -19.96 -5.91 -8.49
CA GLN A 149 -20.22 -6.12 -9.92
C GLN A 149 -19.07 -6.85 -10.60
N ASN A 150 -17.81 -6.49 -10.29
CA ASN A 150 -16.65 -7.20 -10.81
C ASN A 150 -16.68 -8.70 -10.45
N LEU A 151 -17.08 -9.05 -9.22
CA LEU A 151 -17.23 -10.45 -8.80
C LEU A 151 -18.24 -11.21 -9.67
N LYS A 152 -19.39 -10.59 -9.95
CA LYS A 152 -20.44 -11.19 -10.79
C LYS A 152 -19.98 -11.37 -12.22
N GLU A 153 -19.31 -10.36 -12.78
CA GLU A 153 -18.80 -10.41 -14.15
C GLU A 153 -17.71 -11.47 -14.29
N ASP A 154 -16.80 -11.59 -13.33
CA ASP A 154 -15.78 -12.62 -13.31
C ASP A 154 -16.37 -14.02 -13.20
N ALA A 155 -17.34 -14.24 -12.31
CA ALA A 155 -18.03 -15.52 -12.16
C ALA A 155 -18.73 -15.96 -13.45
N LEU A 156 -19.36 -15.01 -14.16
CA LEU A 156 -20.03 -15.27 -15.44
C LEU A 156 -19.04 -15.57 -16.57
N THR A 157 -17.89 -14.89 -16.58
CA THR A 157 -16.89 -14.99 -17.65
C THR A 157 -15.98 -16.21 -17.47
N ASN A 158 -15.50 -16.44 -16.26
CA ASN A 158 -14.49 -17.45 -15.95
C ASN A 158 -15.09 -18.73 -15.34
N GLY A 159 -16.36 -18.70 -14.92
CA GLY A 159 -17.04 -19.86 -14.32
C GLY A 159 -16.42 -20.34 -12.99
N LYS A 160 -15.65 -19.48 -12.33
CA LYS A 160 -14.99 -19.76 -11.05
C LYS A 160 -15.66 -18.99 -9.91
N ILE A 161 -15.42 -19.45 -8.68
CA ILE A 161 -15.77 -18.67 -7.49
C ILE A 161 -14.79 -17.51 -7.43
N PRO A 162 -15.28 -16.24 -7.45
CA PRO A 162 -14.38 -15.09 -7.37
C PRO A 162 -13.63 -15.04 -6.04
N ASP A 163 -12.40 -14.60 -6.09
CA ASP A 163 -11.51 -14.49 -4.95
C ASP A 163 -11.07 -13.03 -4.69
N PHE A 164 -10.24 -12.83 -3.68
CA PHE A 164 -9.76 -11.51 -3.24
C PHE A 164 -9.04 -10.71 -4.33
N SER A 165 -8.60 -11.32 -5.42
CA SER A 165 -7.85 -10.64 -6.49
C SER A 165 -8.74 -10.03 -7.58
N VAL A 166 -10.04 -10.34 -7.58
CA VAL A 166 -10.98 -9.92 -8.62
C VAL A 166 -11.47 -8.48 -8.45
N PRO A 167 -11.86 -8.00 -7.24
CA PRO A 167 -12.40 -6.67 -7.10
C PRO A 167 -11.38 -5.59 -7.44
N VAL A 168 -11.84 -4.50 -8.06
CA VAL A 168 -11.00 -3.32 -8.26
C VAL A 168 -10.50 -2.78 -6.92
N ASN A 169 -9.23 -2.39 -6.89
CA ASN A 169 -8.54 -1.89 -5.71
C ASN A 169 -8.66 -0.37 -5.62
N GLY A 170 -8.99 0.14 -4.45
CA GLY A 170 -9.06 1.56 -4.16
C GLY A 170 -10.09 1.88 -3.09
N ILE A 171 -9.83 2.95 -2.36
CA ILE A 171 -10.73 3.50 -1.34
C ILE A 171 -10.79 5.04 -1.46
N PRO A 172 -11.88 5.69 -1.02
CA PRO A 172 -11.91 7.12 -0.86
C PRO A 172 -10.99 7.56 0.29
N GLY A 173 -10.57 8.82 0.31
CA GLY A 173 -9.69 9.34 1.37
C GLY A 173 -9.39 10.83 1.22
N LEU A 174 -10.08 11.53 0.31
CA LEU A 174 -9.78 12.94 0.04
C LEU A 174 -10.38 13.86 1.11
N GLU A 175 -11.65 13.66 1.45
CA GLU A 175 -12.40 14.57 2.33
C GLU A 175 -11.94 14.46 3.79
N GLU A 176 -11.77 13.25 4.27
CA GLU A 176 -11.49 12.96 5.68
C GLU A 176 -10.02 13.21 6.07
N ARG A 177 -9.12 13.23 5.11
CA ARG A 177 -7.67 13.25 5.32
C ARG A 177 -7.22 14.33 6.31
N PHE A 178 -7.65 15.58 6.09
CA PHE A 178 -7.21 16.69 6.95
C PHE A 178 -7.71 16.53 8.39
N GLY A 179 -8.98 16.17 8.57
CA GLY A 179 -9.57 15.94 9.89
C GLY A 179 -8.87 14.82 10.65
N LEU A 180 -8.60 13.69 9.98
CA LEU A 180 -7.91 12.54 10.56
C LEU A 180 -6.46 12.89 10.98
N LEU A 181 -5.74 13.64 10.14
CA LEU A 181 -4.38 14.08 10.46
C LEU A 181 -4.36 15.01 11.68
N MET A 182 -5.31 15.93 11.78
CA MET A 182 -5.42 16.82 12.94
C MET A 182 -5.73 16.07 14.23
N ILE A 183 -6.55 15.01 14.16
CA ILE A 183 -6.79 14.12 15.31
C ILE A 183 -5.47 13.43 15.71
N GLY A 184 -4.73 12.86 14.77
CA GLY A 184 -3.45 12.20 15.04
C GLY A 184 -2.43 13.15 15.68
N VAL A 185 -2.31 14.40 15.20
CA VAL A 185 -1.40 15.40 15.76
C VAL A 185 -1.80 15.81 17.18
N ASN A 186 -3.10 15.91 17.47
CA ASN A 186 -3.59 16.35 18.79
C ASN A 186 -3.51 15.26 19.87
N HIS A 187 -3.50 14.00 19.48
CA HIS A 187 -3.45 12.86 20.41
C HIS A 187 -2.05 12.23 20.55
N GLY A 188 -1.04 12.76 19.88
CA GLY A 188 0.36 12.33 19.97
C GLY A 188 0.69 11.13 19.15
#